data_ccd4b702dc5c499c9f97e190b193758f
#
_entry.id   ccd4b702dc5c499c9f97e190b193758f
#
_cell.length_a   1.000
_cell.length_b   1.000
_cell.length_c   1.000
_cell.angle_alpha   90.00
_cell.angle_beta   90.00
_cell.angle_gamma   90.00
#
_symmetry.space_group_name_H-M   'P 1'
#
loop_
_entity.id
_entity.type
_entity.pdbx_description
1 polymer ?
#
loop_
_entity_poly.entity_id
_entity_poly.type
_entity_poly.pdbx_seq_one_letter_code
_entity_poly.pdbx_strand_id
1 'polypeptide(L)'
;MTEKRDIPKKTSKGVVSVPDRLKLFDKNERFAVLATDDRGRPYASLVSYAVTPDLKKVIFATPRETQKYRNIIQARDVSLLIDNRGKAGSKGIMEAEAITIIGVAKPLRRGETWEKMAGIFLKKHPGLEEFIKATSTALIVVEAVRCIHVGHFQTVSVWDCGELEA
;
A
#
# COMPACT_ATOMS: atom_id res chain seq x y z
N MET A 1 2.86 -29.93 4.73
CA MET A 1 4.22 -29.43 4.49
C MET A 1 4.12 -28.33 3.46
N THR A 2 4.09 -27.09 3.90
CA THR A 2 4.08 -25.94 3.01
C THR A 2 5.53 -25.64 2.63
N GLU A 3 5.86 -25.97 1.41
CA GLU A 3 7.14 -25.61 0.81
C GLU A 3 7.31 -24.09 0.85
N LYS A 4 8.25 -23.61 1.65
CA LYS A 4 8.70 -22.22 1.55
C LYS A 4 9.29 -22.07 0.14
N ARG A 5 8.52 -21.47 -0.76
CA ARG A 5 9.07 -21.05 -2.04
C ARG A 5 10.10 -19.97 -1.75
N ASP A 6 11.37 -20.35 -1.82
CA ASP A 6 12.47 -19.41 -1.76
C ASP A 6 12.36 -18.46 -2.94
N ILE A 7 11.95 -17.23 -2.64
CA ILE A 7 12.14 -16.14 -3.59
C ILE A 7 13.66 -15.95 -3.70
N PRO A 8 14.24 -16.03 -4.89
CA PRO A 8 15.69 -15.87 -5.04
C PRO A 8 16.12 -14.53 -4.44
N LYS A 9 16.75 -14.57 -3.28
CA LYS A 9 17.38 -13.40 -2.68
C LYS A 9 18.70 -13.16 -3.41
N LYS A 10 18.69 -12.41 -4.48
CA LYS A 10 19.93 -11.78 -4.94
C LYS A 10 20.21 -10.59 -4.02
N THR A 11 20.90 -10.84 -2.92
CA THR A 11 21.58 -9.80 -2.16
C THR A 11 22.80 -9.33 -2.99
N SER A 12 22.59 -8.40 -3.90
CA SER A 12 23.71 -7.69 -4.52
C SER A 12 24.12 -6.53 -3.62
N LYS A 13 25.41 -6.32 -3.44
CA LYS A 13 25.98 -5.08 -2.91
C LYS A 13 25.42 -3.91 -3.72
N GLY A 14 24.67 -3.01 -3.10
CA GLY A 14 23.94 -1.95 -3.78
C GLY A 14 22.45 -2.01 -3.49
N VAL A 15 22.05 -2.56 -2.34
CA VAL A 15 20.68 -2.69 -1.89
C VAL A 15 20.03 -1.31 -1.81
N VAL A 16 18.97 -1.14 -2.57
CA VAL A 16 18.08 0.03 -2.47
C VAL A 16 17.48 0.06 -1.07
N SER A 17 17.53 1.22 -0.41
CA SER A 17 16.79 1.41 0.82
C SER A 17 15.30 1.43 0.51
N VAL A 18 14.58 0.39 0.89
CA VAL A 18 13.12 0.29 0.67
C VAL A 18 12.36 1.42 1.37
N PRO A 19 12.69 1.80 2.64
CA PRO A 19 12.07 2.97 3.27
C PRO A 19 12.25 4.26 2.47
N ASP A 20 13.44 4.53 1.96
CA ASP A 20 13.71 5.73 1.16
C ASP A 20 12.94 5.71 -0.17
N ARG A 21 12.86 4.56 -0.82
CA ARG A 21 12.08 4.39 -2.04
C ARG A 21 10.59 4.55 -1.78
N LEU A 22 10.06 3.98 -0.70
CA LEU A 22 8.66 4.13 -0.32
C LEU A 22 8.30 5.60 -0.08
N LYS A 23 9.17 6.33 0.60
CA LYS A 23 8.99 7.77 0.85
C LYS A 23 8.94 8.56 -0.45
N LEU A 24 9.81 8.22 -1.41
CA LEU A 24 9.84 8.86 -2.72
C LEU A 24 8.58 8.53 -3.55
N PHE A 25 8.12 7.27 -3.54
CA PHE A 25 6.90 6.86 -4.21
C PHE A 25 5.67 7.53 -3.62
N ASP A 26 5.59 7.65 -2.29
CA ASP A 26 4.50 8.38 -1.65
C ASP A 26 4.42 9.84 -2.11
N LYS A 27 5.58 10.48 -2.29
CA LYS A 27 5.64 11.85 -2.78
C LYS A 27 5.22 11.99 -4.24
N ASN A 28 5.60 11.05 -5.10
CA ASN A 28 5.53 11.19 -6.56
C ASN A 28 4.35 10.44 -7.19
N GLU A 29 3.86 9.37 -6.56
CA GLU A 29 2.82 8.53 -7.10
C GLU A 29 1.52 8.70 -6.29
N ARG A 30 0.41 8.99 -7.00
CA ARG A 30 -0.87 9.30 -6.35
C ARG A 30 -1.75 8.09 -6.10
N PHE A 31 -1.54 7.03 -6.85
CA PHE A 31 -2.43 5.87 -6.87
C PHE A 31 -1.68 4.60 -6.51
N ALA A 32 -2.41 3.69 -5.89
CA ALA A 32 -1.98 2.33 -5.66
C ALA A 32 -3.04 1.36 -6.16
N VAL A 33 -2.61 0.18 -6.58
CA VAL A 33 -3.51 -0.95 -6.79
C VAL A 33 -3.67 -1.66 -5.45
N LEU A 34 -4.90 -1.76 -4.98
CA LEU A 34 -5.26 -2.48 -3.76
C LEU A 34 -5.75 -3.86 -4.12
N ALA A 35 -5.14 -4.89 -3.58
CA ALA A 35 -5.59 -6.27 -3.69
C ALA A 35 -6.27 -6.69 -2.39
N THR A 36 -7.48 -7.19 -2.50
CA THR A 36 -8.29 -7.69 -1.39
C THR A 36 -8.77 -9.11 -1.70
N ASP A 37 -9.25 -9.81 -0.70
CA ASP A 37 -9.78 -11.17 -0.82
C ASP A 37 -11.32 -11.15 -0.85
N ASP A 38 -11.89 -11.63 -1.94
CA ASP A 38 -13.32 -11.87 -2.07
C ASP A 38 -13.59 -13.38 -1.97
N ARG A 39 -13.71 -13.89 -0.75
CA ARG A 39 -14.01 -15.30 -0.45
C ARG A 39 -13.04 -16.28 -1.14
N GLY A 40 -11.76 -16.00 -1.04
CA GLY A 40 -10.69 -16.76 -1.68
C GLY A 40 -10.38 -16.33 -3.11
N ARG A 41 -11.09 -15.35 -3.66
CA ARG A 41 -10.80 -14.77 -4.97
C ARG A 41 -10.09 -13.44 -4.84
N PRO A 42 -8.92 -13.27 -5.45
CA PRO A 42 -8.25 -11.97 -5.46
C PRO A 42 -9.10 -10.92 -6.18
N TYR A 43 -9.19 -9.74 -5.60
CA TYR A 43 -9.90 -8.60 -6.16
C TYR A 43 -9.00 -7.38 -6.16
N ALA A 44 -8.77 -6.79 -7.31
CA ALA A 44 -7.90 -5.63 -7.47
C ALA A 44 -8.71 -4.36 -7.79
N SER A 45 -8.32 -3.25 -7.18
CA SER A 45 -8.96 -1.95 -7.42
C SER A 45 -7.93 -0.82 -7.29
N LEU A 46 -8.23 0.32 -7.88
CA LEU A 46 -7.39 1.51 -7.79
C LEU A 46 -7.84 2.38 -6.62
N VAL A 47 -6.88 2.87 -5.84
CA VAL A 47 -7.13 3.78 -4.71
C VAL A 47 -6.14 4.93 -4.72
N SER A 48 -6.60 6.11 -4.27
CA SER A 48 -5.71 7.19 -3.82
C SER A 48 -5.19 6.84 -2.44
N TYR A 49 -3.92 7.01 -2.19
CA TYR A 49 -3.29 6.61 -0.93
C TYR A 49 -2.35 7.69 -0.39
N ALA A 50 -2.04 7.60 0.88
CA ALA A 50 -0.95 8.31 1.53
C ALA A 50 -0.24 7.38 2.52
N VAL A 51 1.05 7.57 2.70
CA VAL A 51 1.85 6.83 3.68
C VAL A 51 2.11 7.72 4.88
N THR A 52 2.06 7.16 6.09
CA THR A 52 2.39 7.90 7.31
C THR A 52 3.88 8.27 7.35
N PRO A 53 4.27 9.36 8.05
CA PRO A 53 5.67 9.78 8.11
C PRO A 53 6.64 8.72 8.63
N ASP A 54 6.18 7.81 9.50
CA ASP A 54 6.97 6.69 9.99
C ASP A 54 7.05 5.50 9.01
N LEU A 55 6.37 5.61 7.86
CA LEU A 55 6.30 4.61 6.79
C LEU A 55 5.65 3.27 7.19
N LYS A 56 4.99 3.21 8.33
CA LYS A 56 4.40 1.97 8.86
C LYS A 56 2.95 1.76 8.50
N LYS A 57 2.27 2.81 8.03
CA LYS A 57 0.85 2.75 7.69
C LYS A 57 0.56 3.38 6.36
N VAL A 58 -0.40 2.80 5.65
CA VAL A 58 -0.95 3.35 4.41
C VAL A 58 -2.41 3.70 4.65
N ILE A 59 -2.82 4.87 4.18
CA ILE A 59 -4.16 5.42 4.37
C ILE A 59 -4.84 5.50 3.02
N PHE A 60 -6.07 5.06 2.93
CA PHE A 60 -6.95 5.30 1.79
C PHE A 60 -8.41 5.41 2.25
N ALA A 61 -9.28 5.86 1.36
CA ALA A 61 -10.69 6.01 1.63
C ALA A 61 -11.53 5.30 0.58
N THR A 62 -12.65 4.75 0.99
CA THR A 62 -13.60 4.08 0.09
C THR A 62 -15.03 4.23 0.61
N PRO A 63 -16.02 4.39 -0.28
CA PRO A 63 -17.41 4.26 0.13
C PRO A 63 -17.67 2.87 0.73
N ARG A 64 -18.51 2.83 1.76
CA ARG A 64 -18.86 1.55 2.43
C ARG A 64 -19.65 0.59 1.57
N GLU A 65 -20.21 1.06 0.48
CA GLU A 65 -20.98 0.23 -0.46
C GLU A 65 -20.13 -0.50 -1.49
N THR A 66 -18.80 -0.29 -1.48
CA THR A 66 -17.90 -0.90 -2.46
C THR A 66 -17.55 -2.36 -2.13
N GLN A 67 -17.23 -3.13 -3.17
CA GLN A 67 -16.76 -4.51 -2.99
C GLN A 67 -15.47 -4.57 -2.18
N LYS A 68 -14.53 -3.64 -2.41
CA LYS A 68 -13.27 -3.59 -1.64
C LYS A 68 -13.52 -3.39 -0.13
N TYR A 69 -14.49 -2.57 0.23
CA TYR A 69 -14.84 -2.39 1.65
C TYR A 69 -15.40 -3.67 2.26
N ARG A 70 -16.35 -4.32 1.58
CA ARG A 70 -16.91 -5.61 2.02
C ARG A 70 -15.83 -6.68 2.17
N ASN A 71 -14.88 -6.73 1.24
CA ASN A 71 -13.77 -7.67 1.28
C ASN A 71 -12.89 -7.44 2.52
N ILE A 72 -12.55 -6.18 2.81
CA ILE A 72 -11.72 -5.82 3.97
C ILE A 72 -12.39 -6.17 5.29
N ILE A 73 -13.71 -5.98 5.39
CA ILE A 73 -14.45 -6.34 6.61
C ILE A 73 -14.41 -7.85 6.87
N GLN A 74 -14.43 -8.66 5.83
CA GLN A 74 -14.41 -10.12 5.93
C GLN A 74 -13.00 -10.71 6.06
N ALA A 75 -12.02 -10.13 5.34
CA ALA A 75 -10.63 -10.57 5.32
C ALA A 75 -9.72 -9.35 5.32
N ARG A 76 -9.02 -9.15 6.40
CA ARG A 76 -8.24 -7.93 6.65
C ARG A 76 -6.86 -7.92 6.00
N ASP A 77 -6.37 -9.06 5.56
CA ASP A 77 -5.09 -9.16 4.86
C ASP A 77 -5.23 -8.58 3.45
N VAL A 78 -4.40 -7.60 3.16
CA VAL A 78 -4.40 -6.88 1.88
C VAL A 78 -2.97 -6.69 1.38
N SER A 79 -2.85 -6.34 0.12
CA SER A 79 -1.61 -5.80 -0.43
C SER A 79 -1.89 -4.58 -1.31
N LEU A 80 -0.93 -3.68 -1.36
CA LEU A 80 -0.96 -2.53 -2.26
C LEU A 80 0.27 -2.59 -3.17
N LEU A 81 0.06 -2.28 -4.43
CA LEU A 81 1.13 -2.13 -5.41
C LEU A 81 1.24 -0.67 -5.82
N ILE A 82 2.40 -0.10 -5.62
CA ILE A 82 2.75 1.25 -6.08
C ILE A 82 3.88 1.10 -7.09
N ASP A 83 3.76 1.75 -8.22
CA ASP A 83 4.75 1.65 -9.29
C ASP A 83 4.90 2.97 -10.06
N ASN A 84 6.00 3.08 -10.79
CA ASN A 84 6.30 4.23 -11.63
C ASN A 84 6.13 3.94 -13.13
N ARG A 85 5.27 3.00 -13.50
CA ARG A 85 5.08 2.58 -14.91
C ARG A 85 4.82 3.74 -15.87
N GLY A 86 4.12 4.76 -15.43
CA GLY A 86 3.84 5.95 -16.23
C GLY A 86 5.06 6.84 -16.50
N LYS A 87 6.15 6.63 -15.79
CA LYS A 87 7.42 7.36 -15.91
C LYS A 87 8.56 6.46 -16.40
N ALA A 88 8.28 5.17 -16.63
CA ALA A 88 9.24 4.27 -17.26
C ALA A 88 9.53 4.77 -18.66
N GLY A 89 10.80 5.01 -18.96
CA GLY A 89 11.24 5.49 -20.27
C GLY A 89 11.14 4.43 -21.35
N SER A 90 11.82 4.64 -22.49
CA SER A 90 11.83 3.72 -23.63
C SER A 90 12.35 2.31 -23.31
N LYS A 91 13.04 2.12 -22.18
CA LYS A 91 13.51 0.81 -21.70
C LYS A 91 12.41 -0.01 -20.98
N GLY A 92 11.23 0.56 -20.79
CA GLY A 92 10.06 -0.15 -20.24
C GLY A 92 10.35 -0.84 -18.92
N ILE A 93 10.16 -2.16 -18.87
CA ILE A 93 10.31 -2.97 -17.64
C ILE A 93 11.71 -2.89 -17.02
N MET A 94 12.73 -2.57 -17.80
CA MET A 94 14.11 -2.45 -17.29
C MET A 94 14.29 -1.26 -16.36
N GLU A 95 13.50 -0.19 -16.54
CA GLU A 95 13.51 1.02 -15.72
C GLU A 95 12.36 1.08 -14.72
N ALA A 96 11.38 0.19 -14.86
CA ALA A 96 10.23 0.17 -13.98
C ALA A 96 10.61 -0.27 -12.57
N GLU A 97 10.06 0.42 -11.59
CA GLU A 97 10.16 0.08 -10.18
C GLU A 97 8.77 -0.12 -9.60
N ALA A 98 8.63 -1.06 -8.69
CA ALA A 98 7.39 -1.29 -7.97
C ALA A 98 7.67 -1.63 -6.51
N ILE A 99 6.76 -1.21 -5.63
CA ILE A 99 6.76 -1.61 -4.23
C ILE A 99 5.42 -2.29 -3.94
N THR A 100 5.50 -3.52 -3.44
CA THR A 100 4.34 -4.22 -2.89
C THR A 100 4.36 -4.08 -1.38
N ILE A 101 3.28 -3.53 -0.82
CA ILE A 101 3.10 -3.40 0.62
C ILE A 101 2.10 -4.47 1.06
N ILE A 102 2.55 -5.40 1.89
CA ILE A 102 1.69 -6.41 2.50
C ILE A 102 1.32 -5.92 3.89
N GLY A 103 0.05 -5.98 4.24
CA GLY A 103 -0.39 -5.49 5.52
C GLY A 103 -1.79 -5.91 5.90
N VAL A 104 -2.25 -5.37 7.03
CA VAL A 104 -3.56 -5.64 7.63
C VAL A 104 -4.38 -4.35 7.63
N ALA A 105 -5.53 -4.39 6.97
CA ALA A 105 -6.42 -3.24 6.82
C ALA A 105 -7.49 -3.20 7.91
N LYS A 106 -7.81 -2.00 8.35
CA LYS A 106 -8.97 -1.77 9.24
C LYS A 106 -9.62 -0.42 8.96
N PRO A 107 -10.95 -0.34 9.01
CA PRO A 107 -11.63 0.94 9.01
C PRO A 107 -11.43 1.63 10.36
N LEU A 108 -11.28 2.96 10.31
CA LEU A 108 -11.17 3.78 11.50
C LEU A 108 -12.55 4.32 11.91
N ARG A 109 -12.82 4.32 13.20
CA ARG A 109 -13.96 5.07 13.78
C ARG A 109 -13.62 6.54 13.88
N ARG A 110 -14.61 7.40 13.72
CA ARG A 110 -14.45 8.84 13.96
C ARG A 110 -13.89 9.07 15.35
N GLY A 111 -12.89 9.93 15.45
CA GLY A 111 -12.20 10.26 16.68
C GLY A 111 -10.83 10.83 16.40
N GLU A 112 -9.98 10.89 17.39
CA GLU A 112 -8.65 11.53 17.31
C GLU A 112 -7.74 10.86 16.29
N THR A 113 -7.68 9.52 16.27
CA THR A 113 -6.87 8.78 15.30
C THR A 113 -7.39 9.00 13.88
N TRP A 114 -8.69 9.01 13.68
CA TRP A 114 -9.31 9.31 12.39
C TRP A 114 -8.90 10.69 11.89
N GLU A 115 -9.00 11.72 12.76
CA GLU A 115 -8.64 13.10 12.42
C GLU A 115 -7.15 13.21 12.01
N LYS A 116 -6.27 12.53 12.74
CA LYS A 116 -4.84 12.51 12.43
C LYS A 116 -4.56 11.86 11.07
N MET A 117 -5.15 10.71 10.80
CA MET A 117 -4.95 10.00 9.54
C MET A 117 -5.61 10.73 8.37
N ALA A 118 -6.78 11.30 8.57
CA ALA A 118 -7.44 12.16 7.58
C ALA A 118 -6.57 13.38 7.22
N GLY A 119 -5.94 14.00 8.20
CA GLY A 119 -5.03 15.12 7.98
C GLY A 119 -3.83 14.74 7.10
N ILE A 120 -3.22 13.59 7.35
CA ILE A 120 -2.11 13.07 6.52
C ILE A 120 -2.57 12.80 5.09
N PHE A 121 -3.72 12.14 4.93
CA PHE A 121 -4.30 11.84 3.62
C PHE A 121 -4.63 13.10 2.84
N LEU A 122 -5.29 14.07 3.47
CA LEU A 122 -5.70 15.31 2.82
C LEU A 122 -4.55 16.25 2.48
N LYS A 123 -3.45 16.17 3.20
CA LYS A 123 -2.24 16.92 2.84
C LYS A 123 -1.73 16.50 1.44
N LYS A 124 -1.84 15.24 1.11
CA LYS A 124 -1.49 14.71 -0.22
C LYS A 124 -2.62 14.89 -1.24
N HIS A 125 -3.88 14.74 -0.81
CA HIS A 125 -5.08 14.76 -1.65
C HIS A 125 -6.09 15.80 -1.17
N PRO A 126 -5.77 17.12 -1.26
CA PRO A 126 -6.65 18.16 -0.71
C PRO A 126 -8.02 18.22 -1.40
N GLY A 127 -8.11 17.79 -2.64
CA GLY A 127 -9.38 17.75 -3.40
C GLY A 127 -10.38 16.68 -2.93
N LEU A 128 -9.99 15.79 -2.03
CA LEU A 128 -10.84 14.70 -1.52
C LEU A 128 -11.46 14.99 -0.15
N GLU A 129 -11.43 16.23 0.32
CA GLU A 129 -11.92 16.59 1.65
C GLU A 129 -13.39 16.25 1.86
N GLU A 130 -14.26 16.67 0.94
CA GLU A 130 -15.68 16.36 1.03
C GLU A 130 -15.97 14.86 0.97
N PHE A 131 -15.21 14.15 0.14
CA PHE A 131 -15.33 12.70 -0.01
C PHE A 131 -15.03 11.96 1.31
N ILE A 132 -13.92 12.27 1.96
CA ILE A 132 -13.56 11.57 3.21
C ILE A 132 -14.41 12.00 4.40
N LYS A 133 -14.98 13.20 4.39
CA LYS A 133 -15.88 13.70 5.46
C LYS A 133 -17.28 13.13 5.35
N ALA A 134 -17.68 12.61 4.20
CA ALA A 134 -18.99 11.99 4.03
C ALA A 134 -19.15 10.78 4.96
N THR A 135 -20.32 10.67 5.60
CA THR A 135 -20.61 9.57 6.53
C THR A 135 -20.63 8.20 5.86
N SER A 136 -20.90 8.18 4.55
CA SER A 136 -20.89 6.97 3.72
C SER A 136 -19.50 6.48 3.34
N THR A 137 -18.46 7.27 3.61
CA THR A 137 -17.07 6.95 3.29
C THR A 137 -16.34 6.41 4.52
N ALA A 138 -15.66 5.29 4.36
CA ALA A 138 -14.76 4.74 5.35
C ALA A 138 -13.33 5.20 5.09
N LEU A 139 -12.63 5.64 6.13
CA LEU A 139 -11.19 5.85 6.13
C LEU A 139 -10.54 4.55 6.60
N ILE A 140 -9.67 4.01 5.75
CA ILE A 140 -9.00 2.73 5.99
C ILE A 140 -7.53 2.97 6.27
N VAL A 141 -7.01 2.28 7.26
CA VAL A 141 -5.58 2.23 7.56
C VAL A 141 -5.09 0.80 7.36
N VAL A 142 -4.01 0.66 6.61
CA VAL A 142 -3.28 -0.60 6.45
C VAL A 142 -2.02 -0.53 7.28
N GLU A 143 -1.88 -1.40 8.26
CA GLU A 143 -0.63 -1.58 8.98
C GLU A 143 0.31 -2.43 8.13
N ALA A 144 1.40 -1.83 7.66
CA ALA A 144 2.37 -2.51 6.82
C ALA A 144 3.16 -3.55 7.64
N VAL A 145 3.21 -4.76 7.12
CA VAL A 145 3.98 -5.88 7.69
C VAL A 145 5.29 -6.03 6.94
N ARG A 146 5.21 -5.99 5.62
CA ARG A 146 6.36 -6.18 4.73
C ARG A 146 6.24 -5.34 3.48
N CYS A 147 7.34 -4.73 3.07
CA CYS A 147 7.45 -4.02 1.80
C CYS A 147 8.47 -4.73 0.91
N ILE A 148 8.10 -5.01 -0.33
CA ILE A 148 8.94 -5.67 -1.32
C ILE A 148 9.15 -4.69 -2.47
N HIS A 149 10.39 -4.29 -2.70
CA HIS A 149 10.79 -3.45 -3.81
C HIS A 149 11.36 -4.32 -4.93
N VAL A 150 10.89 -4.10 -6.14
CA VAL A 150 11.42 -4.71 -7.36
C VAL A 150 11.83 -3.59 -8.30
N GLY A 151 13.07 -3.61 -8.75
CA GLY A 151 13.60 -2.62 -9.68
C GLY A 151 14.78 -3.21 -10.48
N HIS A 152 15.31 -2.43 -11.41
CA HIS A 152 16.46 -2.83 -12.23
C HIS A 152 16.34 -4.27 -12.77
N PHE A 153 15.19 -4.59 -13.35
CA PHE A 153 14.83 -5.90 -13.87
C PHE A 153 15.12 -7.04 -12.89
N GLN A 154 14.15 -7.34 -12.03
CA GLN A 154 14.16 -8.46 -11.08
C GLN A 154 15.11 -8.34 -9.87
N THR A 155 15.66 -7.17 -9.58
CA THR A 155 16.35 -6.95 -8.31
C THR A 155 15.33 -6.75 -7.20
N VAL A 156 15.29 -7.67 -6.25
CA VAL A 156 14.31 -7.69 -5.16
C VAL A 156 14.96 -7.26 -3.85
N SER A 157 14.36 -6.27 -3.19
CA SER A 157 14.74 -5.84 -1.84
C SER A 157 13.52 -5.94 -0.92
N VAL A 158 13.73 -6.42 0.29
CA VAL A 158 12.65 -6.64 1.28
C VAL A 158 12.93 -5.84 2.53
N TRP A 159 11.90 -5.20 3.04
CA TRP A 159 11.89 -4.52 4.32
C TRP A 159 10.75 -5.04 5.19
N ASP A 160 11.07 -5.61 6.34
CA ASP A 160 10.08 -6.03 7.32
C ASP A 160 9.72 -4.83 8.20
N CYS A 161 8.51 -4.29 8.01
CA CYS A 161 8.05 -3.05 8.64
C CYS A 161 7.44 -3.26 10.02
N GLY A 162 7.01 -4.47 10.32
CA GLY A 162 6.39 -4.85 11.58
C GLY A 162 6.85 -6.22 12.03
N GLU A 163 7.05 -6.38 13.34
CA GLU A 163 7.09 -7.72 13.91
C GLU A 163 5.67 -8.28 13.82
N LEU A 164 5.51 -9.40 13.13
CA LEU A 164 4.35 -10.24 13.31
C LEU A 164 4.41 -10.71 14.76
N GLU A 165 3.67 -10.06 15.64
CA GLU A 165 3.39 -10.68 16.94
C GLU A 165 2.71 -12.01 16.67
N ALA A 166 3.43 -13.04 16.99
CA ALA A 166 2.96 -14.39 16.88
C ALA A 166 1.73 -14.64 17.78
#